data_36815a1e4d9067f2fdf465cb58cd01ca
#
_entry.id   36815a1e4d9067f2fdf465cb58cd01ca
#
_cell.length_a   1.000
_cell.length_b   1.000
_cell.length_c   1.000
_cell.angle_alpha   90.00
_cell.angle_beta   90.00
_cell.angle_gamma   90.00
#
_symmetry.space_group_name_H-M   'P 1'
#
loop_
_entity.id
_entity.type
_entity.pdbx_description
1 polymer ?
#
loop_
_entity_poly.entity_id
_entity_poly.type
_entity_poly.pdbx_seq_one_letter_code
_entity_poly.pdbx_strand_id
1 'polypeptide(L)'
;EELQTAHLLSRLLDGFYNTPVWQHITRRLIVEQPEFLHRFLEHLIALGVADQPMSQERRGIILYEFCKQSYPSYETAATLAWIEAGMSLKKQPAARIRTKHVTPPDSWNIVYGEYHDHLKLCLLPASENEPFNYWFGFETETQQPRPVFKATSQKKEL
;
A
#
# COMPACT_ATOMS: atom_id res chain seq x y z
N GLU A 1 25.19 -16.84 15.21
CA GLU A 1 24.67 -15.46 15.02
C GLU A 1 24.47 -15.14 13.54
N GLU A 2 25.46 -15.37 12.69
CA GLU A 2 25.35 -15.15 11.23
C GLU A 2 24.29 -16.04 10.57
N LEU A 3 24.20 -17.32 10.95
CA LEU A 3 23.20 -18.26 10.44
C LEU A 3 21.78 -17.84 10.85
N GLN A 4 21.62 -17.29 12.05
CA GLN A 4 20.32 -16.80 12.51
C GLN A 4 19.91 -15.55 11.73
N THR A 5 20.83 -14.62 11.50
CA THR A 5 20.57 -13.43 10.68
C THR A 5 20.19 -13.80 9.26
N ALA A 6 20.89 -14.74 8.64
CA ALA A 6 20.58 -15.24 7.31
C ALA A 6 19.20 -15.90 7.25
N HIS A 7 18.81 -16.64 8.28
CA HIS A 7 17.50 -17.25 8.38
C HIS A 7 16.39 -16.18 8.47
N LEU A 8 16.56 -15.18 9.33
CA LEU A 8 15.60 -14.09 9.49
C LEU A 8 15.47 -13.26 8.20
N LEU A 9 16.57 -13.00 7.52
CA LEU A 9 16.59 -12.30 6.24
C LEU A 9 15.83 -13.09 5.17
N SER A 10 16.04 -14.41 5.11
CA SER A 10 15.30 -15.29 4.20
C SER A 10 13.79 -15.21 4.44
N ARG A 11 13.36 -15.24 5.69
CA ARG A 11 11.94 -15.12 6.05
C ARG A 11 11.37 -13.75 5.68
N LEU A 12 12.12 -12.67 5.87
CA LEU A 12 11.74 -11.34 5.43
C LEU A 12 11.51 -11.31 3.92
N LEU A 13 12.47 -11.81 3.15
CA LEU A 13 12.38 -11.86 1.69
C LEU A 13 11.19 -12.71 1.23
N ASP A 14 10.94 -13.85 1.85
CA ASP A 14 9.79 -14.69 1.52
C ASP A 14 8.45 -13.97 1.79
N GLY A 15 8.37 -13.21 2.87
CA GLY A 15 7.14 -12.51 3.24
C GLY A 15 6.86 -11.24 2.46
N PHE A 16 7.88 -10.51 2.05
CA PHE A 16 7.73 -9.17 1.45
C PHE A 16 8.24 -9.06 0.01
N TYR A 17 9.26 -9.79 -0.35
CA TYR A 17 9.88 -9.71 -1.67
C TYR A 17 9.42 -10.82 -2.62
N ASN A 18 9.37 -12.06 -2.15
CA ASN A 18 8.98 -13.22 -2.96
C ASN A 18 7.46 -13.40 -3.05
N THR A 19 6.70 -12.65 -2.27
CA THR A 19 5.23 -12.68 -2.27
C THR A 19 4.69 -11.59 -3.18
N PRO A 20 3.83 -11.89 -4.17
CA PRO A 20 3.33 -10.91 -5.13
C PRO A 20 2.69 -9.66 -4.50
N VAL A 21 2.04 -9.82 -3.36
CA VAL A 21 1.26 -8.76 -2.69
C VAL A 21 2.11 -7.52 -2.39
N TRP A 22 3.31 -7.69 -1.81
CA TRP A 22 4.18 -6.59 -1.42
C TRP A 22 5.45 -6.49 -2.26
N GLN A 23 5.60 -7.34 -3.26
CA GLN A 23 6.82 -7.45 -4.07
C GLN A 23 7.22 -6.13 -4.73
N HIS A 24 6.28 -5.43 -5.32
CA HIS A 24 6.57 -4.23 -6.11
C HIS A 24 7.17 -3.10 -5.25
N ILE A 25 6.51 -2.76 -4.14
CA ILE A 25 7.02 -1.72 -3.24
C ILE A 25 8.30 -2.13 -2.53
N THR A 26 8.41 -3.38 -2.10
CA THR A 26 9.62 -3.88 -1.42
C THR A 26 10.82 -3.85 -2.37
N ARG A 27 10.65 -4.28 -3.60
CA ARG A 27 11.70 -4.22 -4.63
C ARG A 27 12.16 -2.78 -4.86
N ARG A 28 11.22 -1.86 -4.99
CA ARG A 28 11.52 -0.45 -5.17
C ARG A 28 12.33 0.11 -4.00
N LEU A 29 11.92 -0.19 -2.77
CA LEU A 29 12.64 0.23 -1.57
C LEU A 29 14.06 -0.34 -1.51
N ILE A 30 14.25 -1.60 -1.83
CA ILE A 30 15.57 -2.24 -1.85
C ILE A 30 16.49 -1.56 -2.88
N VAL A 31 15.97 -1.26 -4.07
CA VAL A 31 16.75 -0.64 -5.15
C VAL A 31 17.08 0.82 -4.86
N GLU A 32 16.12 1.59 -4.38
CA GLU A 32 16.26 3.04 -4.20
C GLU A 32 16.89 3.43 -2.84
N GLN A 33 16.76 2.56 -1.83
CA GLN A 33 17.25 2.80 -0.47
C GLN A 33 18.20 1.68 -0.03
N PRO A 34 19.51 1.85 -0.20
CA PRO A 34 20.50 0.76 0.04
C PRO A 34 20.45 0.16 1.43
N GLU A 35 20.06 0.93 2.45
CA GLU A 35 19.99 0.48 3.84
C GLU A 35 18.63 -0.10 4.24
N PHE A 36 17.65 -0.06 3.33
CA PHE A 36 16.28 -0.46 3.64
C PHE A 36 16.20 -1.86 4.23
N LEU A 37 16.79 -2.84 3.55
CA LEU A 37 16.66 -4.24 3.93
C LEU A 37 17.22 -4.50 5.34
N HIS A 38 18.38 -3.93 5.65
CA HIS A 38 19.02 -4.04 6.97
C HIS A 38 18.18 -3.35 8.05
N ARG A 39 17.74 -2.12 7.81
CA ARG A 39 16.94 -1.35 8.76
C ARG A 39 15.56 -1.98 8.99
N PHE A 40 14.96 -2.51 7.94
CA PHE A 40 13.66 -3.16 8.05
C PHE A 40 13.76 -4.48 8.82
N LEU A 41 14.82 -5.27 8.60
CA LEU A 41 15.08 -6.47 9.40
C LEU A 41 15.26 -6.14 10.89
N GLU A 42 16.04 -5.11 11.22
CA GLU A 42 16.20 -4.64 12.59
C GLU A 42 14.86 -4.23 13.21
N HIS A 43 14.02 -3.56 12.45
CA HIS A 43 12.67 -3.17 12.88
C HIS A 43 11.80 -4.39 13.20
N LEU A 44 11.79 -5.40 12.34
CA LEU A 44 11.04 -6.64 12.57
C LEU A 44 11.55 -7.39 13.82
N ILE A 45 12.85 -7.42 14.01
CA ILE A 45 13.47 -8.00 15.22
C ILE A 45 13.02 -7.24 16.47
N ALA A 46 13.08 -5.92 16.44
CA ALA A 46 12.65 -5.06 17.56
C ALA A 46 11.17 -5.25 17.90
N LEU A 47 10.31 -5.49 16.91
CA LEU A 47 8.91 -5.80 17.11
C LEU A 47 8.66 -7.25 17.60
N GLY A 48 9.69 -8.10 17.59
CA GLY A 48 9.56 -9.51 17.96
C GLY A 48 8.80 -10.38 16.95
N VAL A 49 8.74 -9.96 15.69
CA VAL A 49 7.95 -10.65 14.64
C VAL A 49 8.80 -11.21 13.50
N ALA A 50 10.11 -11.03 13.54
CA ALA A 50 11.01 -11.42 12.43
C ALA A 50 10.95 -12.91 12.07
N ASP A 51 10.67 -13.80 13.02
CA ASP A 51 10.55 -15.25 12.82
C ASP A 51 9.10 -15.76 13.01
N GLN A 52 8.14 -14.86 13.12
CA GLN A 52 6.72 -15.21 13.32
C GLN A 52 5.97 -15.25 11.99
N PRO A 53 5.05 -16.20 11.80
CA PRO A 53 4.12 -16.15 10.68
C PRO A 53 3.22 -14.92 10.81
N MET A 54 3.01 -14.21 9.71
CA MET A 54 2.16 -13.02 9.65
C MET A 54 1.18 -13.11 8.49
N SER A 55 -0.03 -12.56 8.71
CA SER A 55 -0.97 -12.33 7.63
C SER A 55 -0.44 -11.26 6.65
N GLN A 56 -0.92 -11.27 5.42
CA GLN A 56 -0.56 -10.24 4.44
C GLN A 56 -1.00 -8.85 4.90
N GLU A 57 -2.13 -8.76 5.55
CA GLU A 57 -2.65 -7.53 6.12
C GLU A 57 -1.71 -6.94 7.17
N ARG A 58 -1.24 -7.77 8.12
CA ARG A 58 -0.28 -7.34 9.13
C ARG A 58 1.05 -6.90 8.53
N ARG A 59 1.54 -7.61 7.51
CA ARG A 59 2.73 -7.21 6.76
C ARG A 59 2.57 -5.83 6.15
N GLY A 60 1.43 -5.57 5.54
CA GLY A 60 1.14 -4.25 4.96
C GLY A 60 1.10 -3.13 5.98
N ILE A 61 0.51 -3.36 7.16
CA ILE A 61 0.48 -2.39 8.26
C ILE A 61 1.91 -2.09 8.75
N ILE A 62 2.70 -3.12 8.99
CA ILE A 62 4.09 -2.97 9.46
C ILE A 62 4.93 -2.21 8.43
N LEU A 63 4.81 -2.58 7.16
CA LEU A 63 5.55 -1.92 6.08
C LEU A 63 5.15 -0.44 5.95
N TYR A 64 3.85 -0.15 6.02
CA TYR A 64 3.35 1.22 5.99
C TYR A 64 3.92 2.06 7.15
N GLU A 65 3.81 1.57 8.37
CA GLU A 65 4.28 2.29 9.56
C GLU A 65 5.80 2.49 9.55
N PHE A 66 6.53 1.50 9.08
CA PHE A 66 7.99 1.62 8.91
C PHE A 66 8.33 2.69 7.87
N CYS A 67 7.66 2.70 6.72
CA CYS A 67 7.87 3.73 5.69
C CYS A 67 7.53 5.12 6.23
N LYS A 68 6.39 5.26 6.89
CA LYS A 68 5.98 6.54 7.48
C LYS A 68 7.03 7.11 8.44
N GLN A 69 7.65 6.26 9.23
CA GLN A 69 8.63 6.66 10.23
C GLN A 69 10.02 6.88 9.64
N SER A 70 10.49 5.98 8.78
CA SER A 70 11.89 5.93 8.34
C SER A 70 12.11 6.41 6.92
N TYR A 71 11.10 6.31 6.07
CA TYR A 71 11.14 6.71 4.65
C TYR A 71 9.83 7.42 4.28
N PRO A 72 9.56 8.63 4.82
CA PRO A 72 8.27 9.32 4.63
C PRO A 72 7.86 9.54 3.18
N SER A 73 8.81 9.68 2.27
CA SER A 73 8.54 9.81 0.84
C SER A 73 7.89 8.56 0.22
N TYR A 74 7.92 7.41 0.90
CA TYR A 74 7.30 6.17 0.45
C TYR A 74 5.95 5.88 1.13
N GLU A 75 5.49 6.76 2.01
CA GLU A 75 4.19 6.58 2.70
C GLU A 75 3.04 6.42 1.72
N THR A 76 2.97 7.27 0.70
CA THR A 76 1.95 7.18 -0.35
C THR A 76 2.08 5.89 -1.15
N ALA A 77 3.30 5.49 -1.53
CA ALA A 77 3.54 4.24 -2.24
C ALA A 77 3.08 3.01 -1.43
N ALA A 78 3.30 3.01 -0.12
CA ALA A 78 2.83 1.94 0.76
C ALA A 78 1.30 1.91 0.85
N THR A 79 0.65 3.07 0.89
CA THR A 79 -0.81 3.19 0.88
C THR A 79 -1.40 2.68 -0.44
N LEU A 80 -0.81 3.07 -1.58
CA LEU A 80 -1.23 2.58 -2.90
C LEU A 80 -1.06 1.07 -3.01
N ALA A 81 0.03 0.51 -2.49
CA ALA A 81 0.24 -0.93 -2.46
C ALA A 81 -0.85 -1.65 -1.66
N TRP A 82 -1.27 -1.10 -0.53
CA TRP A 82 -2.40 -1.62 0.27
C TRP A 82 -3.69 -1.67 -0.54
N ILE A 83 -4.03 -0.58 -1.22
CA ILE A 83 -5.23 -0.49 -2.05
C ILE A 83 -5.17 -1.47 -3.21
N GLU A 84 -4.06 -1.50 -3.95
CA GLU A 84 -3.87 -2.36 -5.12
C GLU A 84 -3.83 -3.85 -4.76
N ALA A 85 -3.37 -4.19 -3.57
CA ALA A 85 -3.38 -5.55 -3.07
C ALA A 85 -4.79 -6.07 -2.73
N GLY A 86 -5.78 -5.18 -2.67
CA GLY A 86 -7.15 -5.53 -2.31
C GLY A 86 -7.34 -5.77 -0.82
N MET A 87 -6.49 -5.19 0.03
CA MET A 87 -6.64 -5.26 1.47
C MET A 87 -7.86 -4.45 1.94
N SER A 88 -8.40 -4.79 3.11
CA SER A 88 -9.57 -4.12 3.66
C SER A 88 -9.37 -2.62 3.83
N LEU A 89 -10.23 -1.81 3.21
CA LEU A 89 -10.19 -0.36 3.36
C LEU A 89 -10.56 0.10 4.78
N LYS A 90 -11.24 -0.73 5.55
CA LYS A 90 -11.56 -0.44 6.96
C LYS A 90 -10.37 -0.60 7.89
N LYS A 91 -9.42 -1.46 7.52
CA LYS A 91 -8.24 -1.78 8.31
C LYS A 91 -6.98 -1.10 7.79
N GLN A 92 -7.09 -0.27 6.75
CA GLN A 92 -5.95 0.43 6.18
C GLN A 92 -5.27 1.33 7.23
N PRO A 93 -3.94 1.37 7.26
CA PRO A 93 -3.20 2.13 8.26
C PRO A 93 -3.16 3.63 7.99
N ALA A 94 -3.38 4.07 6.74
CA ALA A 94 -3.38 5.47 6.38
C ALA A 94 -4.75 6.12 6.60
N ALA A 95 -4.87 7.03 7.54
CA ALA A 95 -6.13 7.70 7.86
C ALA A 95 -6.66 8.63 6.75
N ARG A 96 -5.88 8.85 5.66
CA ARG A 96 -6.25 9.79 4.58
C ARG A 96 -7.17 9.21 3.52
N ILE A 97 -7.37 7.91 3.44
CA ILE A 97 -8.24 7.33 2.41
C ILE A 97 -9.70 7.71 2.70
N ARG A 98 -10.32 8.36 1.73
CA ARG A 98 -11.73 8.74 1.79
C ARG A 98 -12.57 7.77 0.99
N THR A 99 -13.65 7.29 1.60
CA THR A 99 -14.59 6.36 0.98
C THR A 99 -16.01 6.93 0.91
N LYS A 100 -16.25 8.06 1.57
CA LYS A 100 -17.56 8.74 1.59
C LYS A 100 -17.48 10.06 0.84
N HIS A 101 -18.53 10.40 0.10
CA HIS A 101 -18.65 11.67 -0.65
C HIS A 101 -17.50 11.87 -1.64
N VAL A 102 -17.04 10.78 -2.27
CA VAL A 102 -15.98 10.83 -3.28
C VAL A 102 -16.63 11.06 -4.64
N THR A 103 -16.18 12.12 -5.33
CA THR A 103 -16.60 12.42 -6.70
C THR A 103 -15.50 11.94 -7.65
N PRO A 104 -15.84 11.17 -8.69
CA PRO A 104 -14.86 10.72 -9.66
C PRO A 104 -14.30 11.91 -10.45
N PRO A 105 -13.04 11.83 -10.94
CA PRO A 105 -12.51 12.85 -11.82
C PRO A 105 -13.24 12.86 -13.18
N ASP A 106 -13.24 14.00 -13.86
CA ASP A 106 -13.92 14.17 -15.15
C ASP A 106 -13.48 13.14 -16.20
N SER A 107 -12.21 12.72 -16.15
CA SER A 107 -11.69 11.66 -17.02
C SER A 107 -12.37 10.30 -16.87
N TRP A 108 -13.12 10.10 -15.79
CA TRP A 108 -13.86 8.87 -15.50
C TRP A 108 -15.33 8.90 -15.90
N ASN A 109 -15.84 10.03 -16.43
CA ASN A 109 -17.26 10.22 -16.67
C ASN A 109 -17.93 9.06 -17.42
N ILE A 110 -17.31 8.55 -18.48
CA ILE A 110 -17.87 7.44 -19.27
C ILE A 110 -17.87 6.15 -18.46
N VAL A 111 -16.75 5.84 -17.83
CA VAL A 111 -16.60 4.62 -17.04
C VAL A 111 -17.50 4.63 -15.81
N TYR A 112 -17.56 5.74 -15.11
CA TYR A 112 -18.42 5.90 -13.94
C TYR A 112 -19.89 5.79 -14.30
N GLY A 113 -20.30 6.39 -15.42
CA GLY A 113 -21.68 6.32 -15.93
C GLY A 113 -22.11 4.88 -16.23
N GLU A 114 -21.21 4.03 -16.71
CA GLU A 114 -21.47 2.62 -16.98
C GLU A 114 -21.63 1.78 -15.69
N TYR A 115 -20.89 2.11 -14.64
CA TYR A 115 -20.85 1.35 -13.37
C TYR A 115 -21.48 2.07 -12.18
N HIS A 116 -22.24 3.12 -12.42
CA HIS A 116 -22.74 4.04 -11.41
C HIS A 116 -23.32 3.36 -10.15
N ASP A 117 -24.13 2.32 -10.29
CA ASP A 117 -24.78 1.62 -9.17
C ASP A 117 -23.93 0.52 -8.54
N HIS A 118 -22.84 0.13 -9.19
CA HIS A 118 -22.00 -1.00 -8.82
C HIS A 118 -20.56 -0.62 -8.47
N LEU A 119 -20.27 0.68 -8.45
CA LEU A 119 -18.92 1.17 -8.23
C LEU A 119 -18.80 1.89 -6.89
N LYS A 120 -17.93 1.39 -6.04
CA LYS A 120 -17.50 2.09 -4.83
C LYS A 120 -16.20 2.84 -5.12
N LEU A 121 -16.22 4.14 -4.91
CA LEU A 121 -15.04 5.00 -5.09
C LEU A 121 -14.28 5.20 -3.79
N CYS A 122 -12.97 5.28 -3.90
CA CYS A 122 -12.14 5.81 -2.84
C CYS A 122 -11.13 6.81 -3.40
N LEU A 123 -10.77 7.77 -2.56
CA LEU A 123 -9.81 8.82 -2.86
C LEU A 123 -8.67 8.78 -1.86
N LEU A 124 -7.45 8.72 -2.36
CA LEU A 124 -6.25 9.02 -1.61
C LEU A 124 -5.86 10.46 -1.94
N PRO A 125 -6.14 11.43 -1.05
CA PRO A 125 -5.87 12.83 -1.34
C PRO A 125 -4.38 13.17 -1.31
N ALA A 126 -4.01 14.21 -2.02
CA ALA A 126 -2.67 14.79 -1.97
C ALA A 126 -2.27 15.19 -0.55
N SER A 127 -0.99 15.20 -0.29
CA SER A 127 -0.40 15.60 0.99
C SER A 127 0.84 16.46 0.74
N GLU A 128 1.50 16.90 1.79
CA GLU A 128 2.75 17.69 1.68
C GLU A 128 3.84 16.95 0.90
N ASN A 129 3.90 15.61 1.06
CA ASN A 129 4.91 14.78 0.42
C ASN A 129 4.44 14.16 -0.90
N GLU A 130 3.17 14.34 -1.27
CA GLU A 130 2.58 13.78 -2.47
C GLU A 130 1.61 14.78 -3.11
N PRO A 131 1.99 15.42 -4.23
CA PRO A 131 1.19 16.47 -4.84
C PRO A 131 -0.04 15.97 -5.62
N PHE A 132 -0.19 14.66 -5.77
CA PHE A 132 -1.24 14.08 -6.58
C PHE A 132 -2.36 13.47 -5.74
N ASN A 133 -3.59 13.62 -6.21
CA ASN A 133 -4.73 12.82 -5.75
C ASN A 133 -4.79 11.53 -6.56
N TYR A 134 -5.22 10.43 -5.91
CA TYR A 134 -5.42 9.14 -6.57
C TYR A 134 -6.84 8.63 -6.30
N TRP A 135 -7.55 8.25 -7.34
CA TRP A 135 -8.88 7.66 -7.24
C TRP A 135 -8.84 6.19 -7.60
N PHE A 136 -9.62 5.40 -6.89
CA PHE A 136 -9.78 3.98 -7.15
C PHE A 136 -11.26 3.62 -7.19
N GLY A 137 -11.63 2.75 -8.11
CA GLY A 137 -12.98 2.21 -8.22
C GLY A 137 -13.00 0.72 -7.92
N PHE A 138 -13.88 0.31 -7.03
CA PHE A 138 -14.11 -1.09 -6.66
C PHE A 138 -15.49 -1.51 -7.09
N GLU A 139 -15.61 -2.65 -7.76
CA GLU A 139 -16.91 -3.22 -8.08
C GLU A 139 -17.55 -3.82 -6.82
N THR A 140 -18.77 -3.40 -6.50
CA THR A 140 -19.43 -3.80 -5.25
C THR A 140 -19.98 -5.22 -5.27
N GLU A 141 -20.17 -5.81 -6.43
CA GLU A 141 -20.71 -7.16 -6.59
C GLU A 141 -19.64 -8.26 -6.51
N THR A 142 -18.36 -7.90 -6.59
CA THR A 142 -17.27 -8.86 -6.44
C THR A 142 -16.92 -9.06 -4.98
N GLN A 143 -16.68 -10.33 -4.60
CA GLN A 143 -16.23 -10.66 -3.24
C GLN A 143 -14.75 -10.30 -2.99
N GLN A 144 -14.01 -9.94 -4.04
CA GLN A 144 -12.60 -9.57 -3.94
C GLN A 144 -12.45 -8.06 -3.99
N PRO A 145 -11.89 -7.41 -2.96
CA PRO A 145 -11.77 -5.97 -2.86
C PRO A 145 -10.63 -5.38 -3.71
N ARG A 146 -10.31 -5.97 -4.85
CA ARG A 146 -9.30 -5.42 -5.75
C ARG A 146 -9.88 -4.26 -6.54
N PRO A 147 -9.13 -3.16 -6.72
CA PRO A 147 -9.61 -2.06 -7.54
C PRO A 147 -9.74 -2.50 -9.00
N VAL A 148 -10.91 -2.26 -9.55
CA VAL A 148 -11.19 -2.51 -10.97
C VAL A 148 -10.68 -1.35 -11.81
N PHE A 149 -10.72 -0.13 -11.25
CA PHE A 149 -10.27 1.09 -11.91
C PHE A 149 -9.27 1.85 -11.04
N LYS A 150 -8.13 2.18 -11.65
CA LYS A 150 -7.13 3.10 -11.10
C LYS A 150 -7.09 4.33 -11.98
N ALA A 151 -7.45 5.46 -11.44
CA ALA A 151 -7.35 6.72 -12.17
C ALA A 151 -5.91 7.21 -12.20
N THR A 152 -5.59 7.91 -13.27
CA THR A 152 -4.36 8.68 -13.35
C THR A 152 -4.37 9.77 -12.27
N SER A 153 -3.25 9.96 -11.62
CA SER A 153 -3.06 11.01 -10.63
C SER A 153 -3.34 12.40 -11.21
N GLN A 154 -4.05 13.22 -10.45
CA GLN A 154 -4.26 14.63 -10.78
C GLN A 154 -3.61 15.48 -9.71
N LYS A 155 -2.74 16.42 -10.14
CA LYS A 155 -2.07 17.34 -9.24
C LYS A 155 -3.11 18.24 -8.57
N LYS A 156 -3.04 18.36 -7.26
CA LYS A 156 -3.87 19.30 -6.52
C LYS A 156 -3.44 20.72 -6.90
N GLU A 157 -4.35 21.51 -7.41
CA GLU A 157 -4.11 22.93 -7.61
C GLU A 157 -4.00 23.63 -6.25
N LEU A 158 -2.99 24.46 -6.13
CA LEU A 158 -2.77 25.28 -4.93
C LEU A 158 -3.76 26.42 -4.87
#